data_96e95d9e991d35c285ea7f7291b2cb66
#
_entry.id   96e95d9e991d35c285ea7f7291b2cb66
#
_cell.length_a   1.000
_cell.length_b   1.000
_cell.length_c   1.000
_cell.angle_alpha   90.00
_cell.angle_beta   90.00
_cell.angle_gamma   90.00
#
_symmetry.space_group_name_H-M   'P 1'
#
loop_
_entity.id
_entity.type
_entity.pdbx_description
1 polymer ?
#
loop_
_entity_poly.entity_id
_entity_poly.type
_entity_poly.pdbx_seq_one_letter_code
_entity_poly.pdbx_strand_id
1 'polypeptide(L)'
;MKNDVIVSIENLHVNLMTTRGVVCAVRGADLDIKKGEIHGLVGESGCGKTMTSKSILRLHDEKRMLYEGSIKLRDSKGNIKDILQLPMNEVRKMRGSEVSMIFQDPVVSLNPLLTIGNQMVEMLRTHYQDMTKDQAKQKTLKLLDLVGIKPAAERYKQYPFEFSGGMLQRIMIAMALSCDPQLLIADECTTALDVTTQAQILDLMKHLDRKS
;
A
#
# COMPACT_ATOMS: atom_id res chain seq x y z
N MET A 1 16.69 -10.65 12.48
CA MET A 1 16.55 -9.59 11.48
C MET A 1 17.73 -8.63 11.56
N LYS A 2 18.46 -8.39 10.46
CA LYS A 2 19.62 -7.48 10.40
C LYS A 2 19.15 -6.02 10.56
N ASN A 3 20.08 -5.13 10.97
CA ASN A 3 19.69 -3.74 11.27
C ASN A 3 19.16 -2.93 10.09
N ASP A 4 19.57 -3.26 8.87
CA ASP A 4 19.17 -2.62 7.62
C ASP A 4 17.89 -3.19 7.03
N VAL A 5 17.39 -4.34 7.53
CA VAL A 5 16.15 -4.99 7.04
C VAL A 5 14.93 -4.38 7.71
N ILE A 6 13.95 -3.94 6.89
CA ILE A 6 12.65 -3.41 7.35
C ILE A 6 11.57 -4.48 7.36
N VAL A 7 11.58 -5.42 6.40
CA VAL A 7 10.67 -6.57 6.37
C VAL A 7 11.48 -7.84 6.18
N SER A 8 11.19 -8.86 6.99
CA SER A 8 11.73 -10.21 6.83
C SER A 8 10.59 -11.21 6.82
N ILE A 9 10.47 -11.95 5.75
CA ILE A 9 9.54 -13.08 5.61
C ILE A 9 10.38 -14.35 5.73
N GLU A 10 9.98 -15.25 6.63
CA GLU A 10 10.69 -16.50 6.88
C GLU A 10 9.73 -17.68 6.76
N ASN A 11 9.99 -18.58 5.80
CA ASN A 11 9.24 -19.82 5.53
C ASN A 11 7.71 -19.59 5.48
N LEU A 12 7.27 -18.54 4.77
CA LEU A 12 5.87 -18.17 4.70
C LEU A 12 5.06 -19.18 3.88
N HIS A 13 4.08 -19.81 4.51
CA HIS A 13 3.03 -20.56 3.83
C HIS A 13 1.71 -19.81 3.98
N VAL A 14 0.96 -19.76 2.88
CA VAL A 14 -0.37 -19.15 2.87
C VAL A 14 -1.34 -20.15 2.25
N ASN A 15 -2.25 -20.66 3.06
CA ASN A 15 -3.23 -21.65 2.69
C ASN A 15 -4.63 -21.06 2.72
N LEU A 16 -5.37 -21.16 1.62
CA LEU A 16 -6.76 -20.72 1.49
C LEU A 16 -7.71 -21.90 1.70
N MET A 17 -8.57 -21.82 2.68
CA MET A 17 -9.65 -22.78 2.90
C MET A 17 -10.79 -22.50 1.93
N THR A 18 -11.11 -23.47 1.09
CA THR A 18 -12.22 -23.42 0.14
C THR A 18 -13.22 -24.54 0.42
N THR A 19 -14.42 -24.44 -0.15
CA THR A 19 -15.43 -25.52 -0.07
C THR A 19 -14.97 -26.84 -0.71
N ARG A 20 -13.93 -26.79 -1.55
CA ARG A 20 -13.36 -27.97 -2.25
C ARG A 20 -12.06 -28.48 -1.63
N GLY A 21 -11.62 -27.87 -0.51
CA GLY A 21 -10.38 -28.24 0.17
C GLY A 21 -9.43 -27.04 0.35
N VAL A 22 -8.19 -27.32 0.75
CA VAL A 22 -7.16 -26.33 1.01
C VAL A 22 -6.34 -26.06 -0.25
N VAL A 23 -6.22 -24.80 -0.63
CA VAL A 23 -5.36 -24.35 -1.74
C VAL A 23 -4.12 -23.71 -1.16
N CYS A 24 -2.94 -24.29 -1.40
CA CYS A 24 -1.65 -23.73 -1.00
C CYS A 24 -1.24 -22.64 -1.98
N ALA A 25 -1.46 -21.38 -1.61
CA ALA A 25 -1.18 -20.22 -2.45
C ALA A 25 0.28 -19.74 -2.36
N VAL A 26 0.93 -19.93 -1.21
CA VAL A 26 2.37 -19.66 -1.01
C VAL A 26 2.96 -20.86 -0.26
N ARG A 27 4.14 -21.33 -0.70
CA ARG A 27 4.75 -22.59 -0.23
C ARG A 27 6.19 -22.36 0.21
N GLY A 28 6.38 -21.77 1.40
CA GLY A 28 7.70 -21.56 1.99
C GLY A 28 8.48 -20.43 1.31
N ALA A 29 7.90 -19.22 1.27
CA ALA A 29 8.58 -18.05 0.73
C ALA A 29 9.49 -17.41 1.80
N ASP A 30 10.71 -17.05 1.38
CA ASP A 30 11.68 -16.31 2.16
C ASP A 30 12.03 -15.00 1.43
N LEU A 31 12.03 -13.86 2.15
CA LEU A 31 12.30 -12.56 1.56
C LEU A 31 12.77 -11.57 2.64
N ASP A 32 13.87 -10.88 2.39
CA ASP A 32 14.31 -9.73 3.16
C ASP A 32 14.25 -8.46 2.32
N ILE A 33 13.62 -7.41 2.82
CA ILE A 33 13.58 -6.07 2.18
C ILE A 33 14.33 -5.10 3.09
N LYS A 34 15.29 -4.38 2.51
CA LYS A 34 16.11 -3.41 3.23
C LYS A 34 15.55 -2.00 3.12
N LYS A 35 15.95 -1.15 4.05
CA LYS A 35 15.62 0.27 4.00
C LYS A 35 16.21 0.93 2.74
N GLY A 36 15.39 1.72 2.02
CA GLY A 36 15.78 2.40 0.79
C GLY A 36 16.03 1.45 -0.41
N GLU A 37 15.55 0.21 -0.35
CA GLU A 37 15.65 -0.76 -1.43
C GLU A 37 14.37 -0.80 -2.27
N ILE A 38 14.52 -0.82 -3.60
CA ILE A 38 13.43 -1.17 -4.51
C ILE A 38 13.55 -2.66 -4.82
N HIS A 39 12.65 -3.45 -4.27
CA HIS A 39 12.64 -4.90 -4.42
C HIS A 39 11.56 -5.33 -5.42
N GLY A 40 11.95 -6.00 -6.50
CA GLY A 40 11.04 -6.53 -7.52
C GLY A 40 10.65 -7.97 -7.25
N LEU A 41 9.35 -8.24 -7.06
CA LEU A 41 8.81 -9.59 -6.96
C LEU A 41 8.30 -10.04 -8.34
N VAL A 42 9.05 -10.92 -8.99
CA VAL A 42 8.78 -11.38 -10.36
C VAL A 42 8.38 -12.85 -10.37
N GLY A 43 7.52 -13.25 -11.29
CA GLY A 43 7.07 -14.62 -11.48
C GLY A 43 5.84 -14.70 -12.37
N GLU A 44 5.46 -15.91 -12.75
CA GLU A 44 4.29 -16.18 -13.61
C GLU A 44 2.97 -15.77 -12.94
N SER A 45 1.90 -15.65 -13.74
CA SER A 45 0.56 -15.40 -13.19
C SER A 45 0.16 -16.58 -12.30
N GLY A 46 -0.41 -16.28 -11.13
CA GLY A 46 -0.83 -17.32 -10.16
C GLY A 46 0.28 -17.91 -9.29
N CYS A 47 1.56 -17.49 -9.41
CA CYS A 47 2.64 -18.02 -8.58
C CYS A 47 2.67 -17.50 -7.12
N GLY A 48 1.68 -16.69 -6.70
CA GLY A 48 1.55 -16.26 -5.31
C GLY A 48 2.07 -14.86 -4.98
N LYS A 49 2.53 -14.04 -5.97
CA LYS A 49 3.05 -12.66 -5.74
C LYS A 49 2.08 -11.81 -4.93
N THR A 50 0.88 -11.62 -5.45
CA THR A 50 -0.18 -10.85 -4.79
C THR A 50 -0.59 -11.45 -3.43
N MET A 51 -0.57 -12.78 -3.30
CA MET A 51 -0.85 -13.43 -2.03
C MET A 51 0.23 -13.11 -0.99
N THR A 52 1.50 -13.18 -1.37
CA THR A 52 2.63 -12.79 -0.51
C THR A 52 2.56 -11.32 -0.12
N SER A 53 2.37 -10.43 -1.08
CA SER A 53 2.27 -8.97 -0.85
C SER A 53 1.12 -8.62 0.10
N LYS A 54 -0.07 -9.17 -0.13
CA LYS A 54 -1.25 -8.94 0.72
C LYS A 54 -1.12 -9.57 2.10
N SER A 55 -0.31 -10.62 2.26
CA SER A 55 -0.04 -11.25 3.57
C SER A 55 0.74 -10.32 4.50
N ILE A 56 1.62 -9.46 3.98
CA ILE A 56 2.35 -8.45 4.78
C ILE A 56 1.35 -7.51 5.48
N LEU A 57 0.21 -7.23 4.85
CA LEU A 57 -0.84 -6.40 5.41
C LEU A 57 -2.02 -7.20 5.99
N ARG A 58 -1.98 -8.54 5.94
CA ARG A 58 -3.10 -9.44 6.31
C ARG A 58 -4.45 -8.96 5.73
N LEU A 59 -4.46 -8.63 4.41
CA LEU A 59 -5.65 -8.12 3.71
C LEU A 59 -6.60 -9.21 3.22
N HIS A 60 -6.30 -10.46 3.49
CA HIS A 60 -7.16 -11.59 3.15
C HIS A 60 -8.25 -11.81 4.21
N ASP A 61 -9.29 -12.56 3.85
CA ASP A 61 -10.31 -13.00 4.80
C ASP A 61 -9.71 -13.96 5.83
N GLU A 62 -9.47 -13.46 7.04
CA GLU A 62 -8.85 -14.19 8.15
C GLU A 62 -9.54 -15.51 8.50
N LYS A 63 -10.86 -15.62 8.24
CA LYS A 63 -11.62 -16.83 8.51
C LYS A 63 -11.31 -17.96 7.53
N ARG A 64 -10.73 -17.62 6.38
CA ARG A 64 -10.40 -18.56 5.31
C ARG A 64 -8.92 -18.75 5.10
N MET A 65 -8.08 -18.01 5.85
CA MET A 65 -6.65 -18.06 5.64
C MET A 65 -5.95 -18.73 6.81
N LEU A 66 -5.02 -19.64 6.48
CA LEU A 66 -4.07 -20.21 7.42
C LEU A 66 -2.67 -19.75 7.02
N TYR A 67 -1.99 -19.13 7.96
CA TYR A 67 -0.61 -18.65 7.80
C TYR A 67 0.33 -19.50 8.65
N GLU A 68 1.48 -19.88 8.07
CA GLU A 68 2.60 -20.50 8.77
C GLU A 68 3.88 -19.76 8.40
N GLY A 69 4.91 -19.82 9.26
CA GLY A 69 6.12 -19.03 9.14
C GLY A 69 6.03 -17.71 9.90
N SER A 70 6.78 -16.69 9.49
CA SER A 70 6.75 -15.39 10.12
C SER A 70 6.86 -14.24 9.11
N ILE A 71 6.26 -13.09 9.44
CA ILE A 71 6.42 -11.82 8.71
C ILE A 71 6.83 -10.77 9.74
N LYS A 72 8.11 -10.47 9.83
CA LYS A 72 8.66 -9.50 10.77
C LYS A 72 8.76 -8.13 10.10
N LEU A 73 8.18 -7.10 10.72
CA LEU A 73 8.29 -5.71 10.31
C LEU A 73 9.03 -4.91 11.39
N ARG A 74 9.98 -4.08 10.97
CA ARG A 74 10.58 -3.04 11.80
C ARG A 74 9.77 -1.78 11.66
N ASP A 75 9.17 -1.30 12.75
CA ASP A 75 8.40 -0.07 12.75
C ASP A 75 9.32 1.19 12.73
N SER A 76 8.73 2.36 12.52
CA SER A 76 9.42 3.66 12.50
C SER A 76 10.19 3.98 13.79
N LYS A 77 9.89 3.29 14.89
CA LYS A 77 10.59 3.41 16.18
C LYS A 77 11.70 2.38 16.36
N GLY A 78 11.91 1.51 15.35
CA GLY A 78 12.93 0.45 15.38
C GLY A 78 12.50 -0.85 16.06
N ASN A 79 11.25 -0.97 16.56
CA ASN A 79 10.75 -2.21 17.15
C ASN A 79 10.43 -3.23 16.06
N ILE A 80 10.75 -4.49 16.32
CA ILE A 80 10.43 -5.60 15.41
C ILE A 80 9.16 -6.29 15.91
N LYS A 81 8.17 -6.43 15.02
CA LYS A 81 6.91 -7.08 15.30
C LYS A 81 6.65 -8.17 14.27
N ASP A 82 6.22 -9.35 14.73
CA ASP A 82 5.72 -10.39 13.80
C ASP A 82 4.25 -10.12 13.50
N ILE A 83 3.98 -9.71 12.25
CA ILE A 83 2.63 -9.32 11.78
C ILE A 83 1.63 -10.48 11.91
N LEU A 84 2.08 -11.73 11.73
CA LEU A 84 1.19 -12.89 11.83
C LEU A 84 0.71 -13.15 13.26
N GLN A 85 1.49 -12.72 14.27
CA GLN A 85 1.16 -12.88 15.68
C GLN A 85 0.41 -11.68 16.27
N LEU A 86 0.36 -10.55 15.56
CA LEU A 86 -0.33 -9.36 16.05
C LEU A 86 -1.85 -9.54 16.04
N PRO A 87 -2.56 -9.00 17.05
CA PRO A 87 -4.01 -8.89 16.99
C PRO A 87 -4.41 -7.93 15.86
N MET A 88 -5.57 -8.16 15.23
CA MET A 88 -6.00 -7.44 14.04
C MET A 88 -6.14 -5.91 14.24
N ASN A 89 -6.46 -5.45 15.44
CA ASN A 89 -6.51 -4.02 15.77
C ASN A 89 -5.12 -3.35 15.65
N GLU A 90 -4.04 -4.04 16.00
CA GLU A 90 -2.66 -3.54 15.83
C GLU A 90 -2.25 -3.55 14.36
N VAL A 91 -2.58 -4.62 13.62
CA VAL A 91 -2.34 -4.67 12.16
C VAL A 91 -3.05 -3.52 11.44
N ARG A 92 -4.30 -3.21 11.82
CA ARG A 92 -5.04 -2.08 11.23
C ARG A 92 -4.37 -0.73 11.46
N LYS A 93 -3.75 -0.51 12.62
CA LYS A 93 -3.01 0.72 12.92
C LYS A 93 -1.75 0.87 12.06
N MET A 94 -1.12 -0.25 11.68
CA MET A 94 0.07 -0.25 10.84
C MET A 94 -0.23 -0.01 9.36
N ARG A 95 -1.43 -0.40 8.90
CA ARG A 95 -1.87 -0.18 7.52
C ARG A 95 -1.97 1.32 7.25
N GLY A 96 -1.32 1.78 6.19
CA GLY A 96 -1.27 3.19 5.78
C GLY A 96 -0.20 4.02 6.49
N SER A 97 0.18 3.72 7.73
CA SER A 97 1.20 4.46 8.48
C SER A 97 2.59 3.83 8.42
N GLU A 98 2.71 2.53 8.62
CA GLU A 98 4.00 1.81 8.53
C GLU A 98 4.15 1.10 7.18
N VAL A 99 3.08 0.47 6.71
CA VAL A 99 3.02 -0.21 5.42
C VAL A 99 1.82 0.26 4.64
N SER A 100 2.04 0.70 3.41
CA SER A 100 0.97 1.10 2.50
C SER A 100 0.99 0.25 1.22
N MET A 101 -0.15 0.18 0.53
CA MET A 101 -0.28 -0.61 -0.69
C MET A 101 -1.02 0.16 -1.78
N ILE A 102 -0.46 0.13 -2.98
CA ILE A 102 -1.11 0.57 -4.21
C ILE A 102 -1.73 -0.67 -4.86
N PHE A 103 -3.04 -0.67 -4.99
CA PHE A 103 -3.80 -1.78 -5.58
C PHE A 103 -3.80 -1.73 -7.11
N GLN A 104 -4.04 -2.88 -7.73
CA GLN A 104 -4.06 -3.05 -9.17
C GLN A 104 -5.15 -2.20 -9.86
N ASP A 105 -6.34 -2.11 -9.27
CA ASP A 105 -7.48 -1.36 -9.84
C ASP A 105 -7.81 -0.13 -8.99
N PRO A 106 -7.53 1.09 -9.52
CA PRO A 106 -7.83 2.34 -8.83
C PRO A 106 -9.34 2.62 -8.73
N VAL A 107 -10.14 2.14 -9.66
CA VAL A 107 -11.58 2.45 -9.71
C VAL A 107 -12.31 1.79 -8.56
N VAL A 108 -12.02 0.51 -8.28
CA VAL A 108 -12.66 -0.23 -7.18
C VAL A 108 -12.09 0.11 -5.81
N SER A 109 -10.93 0.77 -5.76
CA SER A 109 -10.24 1.11 -4.50
C SER A 109 -10.76 2.41 -3.88
N LEU A 110 -11.39 3.28 -4.67
CA LEU A 110 -11.91 4.57 -4.25
C LEU A 110 -13.42 4.50 -4.04
N ASN A 111 -13.93 5.18 -3.00
CA ASN A 111 -15.36 5.30 -2.77
C ASN A 111 -15.98 6.28 -3.79
N PRO A 112 -16.88 5.83 -4.70
CA PRO A 112 -17.45 6.69 -5.74
C PRO A 112 -18.37 7.79 -5.21
N LEU A 113 -18.85 7.68 -3.97
CA LEU A 113 -19.79 8.60 -3.35
C LEU A 113 -19.10 9.74 -2.57
N LEU A 114 -17.78 9.69 -2.44
CA LEU A 114 -16.99 10.70 -1.74
C LEU A 114 -16.04 11.40 -2.71
N THR A 115 -15.84 12.70 -2.50
CA THR A 115 -14.85 13.44 -3.27
C THR A 115 -13.42 12.96 -2.93
N ILE A 116 -12.50 13.11 -3.86
CA ILE A 116 -11.10 12.74 -3.66
C ILE A 116 -10.52 13.41 -2.41
N GLY A 117 -10.77 14.71 -2.25
CA GLY A 117 -10.29 15.46 -1.10
C GLY A 117 -10.82 14.95 0.23
N ASN A 118 -12.11 14.58 0.30
CA ASN A 118 -12.69 14.04 1.53
C ASN A 118 -12.06 12.69 1.90
N GLN A 119 -11.86 11.79 0.94
CA GLN A 119 -11.21 10.50 1.18
C GLN A 119 -9.79 10.65 1.69
N MET A 120 -8.99 11.55 1.10
CA MET A 120 -7.62 11.82 1.52
C MET A 120 -7.56 12.48 2.91
N VAL A 121 -8.45 13.42 3.20
CA VAL A 121 -8.53 14.08 4.52
C VAL A 121 -8.95 13.09 5.59
N GLU A 122 -9.93 12.24 5.33
CA GLU A 122 -10.38 11.19 6.26
C GLU A 122 -9.23 10.25 6.61
N MET A 123 -8.50 9.77 5.61
CA MET A 123 -7.36 8.89 5.80
C MET A 123 -6.26 9.56 6.65
N LEU A 124 -5.88 10.79 6.31
CA LEU A 124 -4.88 11.54 7.08
C LEU A 124 -5.29 11.71 8.56
N ARG A 125 -6.54 12.08 8.81
CA ARG A 125 -7.04 12.27 10.17
C ARG A 125 -7.25 10.98 10.96
N THR A 126 -7.40 9.87 10.28
CA THR A 126 -7.44 8.54 10.93
C THR A 126 -6.07 8.18 11.52
N HIS A 127 -4.98 8.54 10.83
CA HIS A 127 -3.62 8.24 11.28
C HIS A 127 -2.99 9.35 12.14
N TYR A 128 -3.35 10.60 11.90
CA TYR A 128 -2.85 11.77 12.63
C TYR A 128 -4.01 12.42 13.40
N GLN A 129 -4.31 11.89 14.60
CA GLN A 129 -5.47 12.31 15.40
C GLN A 129 -5.45 13.79 15.79
N ASP A 130 -4.25 14.36 15.97
CA ASP A 130 -4.06 15.78 16.31
C ASP A 130 -4.11 16.70 15.09
N MET A 131 -4.20 16.13 13.86
CA MET A 131 -4.23 16.92 12.62
C MET A 131 -5.60 17.59 12.45
N THR A 132 -5.62 18.93 12.34
CA THR A 132 -6.86 19.65 12.03
C THR A 132 -7.31 19.37 10.58
N LYS A 133 -8.60 19.60 10.31
CA LYS A 133 -9.16 19.44 8.96
C LYS A 133 -8.45 20.32 7.93
N ASP A 134 -8.08 21.54 8.32
CA ASP A 134 -7.38 22.48 7.43
C ASP A 134 -5.95 22.03 7.13
N GLN A 135 -5.23 21.53 8.14
CA GLN A 135 -3.90 20.94 7.94
C GLN A 135 -3.96 19.73 7.01
N ALA A 136 -4.92 18.80 7.22
CA ALA A 136 -5.11 17.66 6.36
C ALA A 136 -5.47 18.07 4.92
N LYS A 137 -6.33 19.09 4.75
CA LYS A 137 -6.65 19.66 3.44
C LYS A 137 -5.41 20.24 2.76
N GLN A 138 -4.59 21.01 3.46
CA GLN A 138 -3.36 21.58 2.89
C GLN A 138 -2.35 20.50 2.48
N LYS A 139 -2.18 19.44 3.31
CA LYS A 139 -1.35 18.28 2.96
C LYS A 139 -1.91 17.57 1.73
N THR A 140 -3.22 17.37 1.66
CA THR A 140 -3.90 16.78 0.49
C THR A 140 -3.64 17.55 -0.79
N LEU A 141 -3.80 18.89 -0.77
CA LEU A 141 -3.56 19.73 -1.94
C LEU A 141 -2.12 19.62 -2.44
N LYS A 142 -1.14 19.64 -1.52
CA LYS A 142 0.27 19.46 -1.86
C LYS A 142 0.55 18.09 -2.47
N LEU A 143 -0.07 17.02 -1.96
CA LEU A 143 0.09 15.68 -2.51
C LEU A 143 -0.51 15.56 -3.91
N LEU A 144 -1.70 16.14 -4.16
CA LEU A 144 -2.30 16.17 -5.49
C LEU A 144 -1.43 16.92 -6.50
N ASP A 145 -0.88 18.07 -6.11
CA ASP A 145 0.07 18.82 -6.95
C ASP A 145 1.34 18.00 -7.24
N LEU A 146 1.88 17.31 -6.23
CA LEU A 146 3.08 16.47 -6.35
C LEU A 146 2.91 15.35 -7.37
N VAL A 147 1.73 14.70 -7.40
CA VAL A 147 1.43 13.64 -8.37
C VAL A 147 0.90 14.18 -9.71
N GLY A 148 0.94 15.51 -9.92
CA GLY A 148 0.55 16.15 -11.17
C GLY A 148 -0.97 16.24 -11.41
N ILE A 149 -1.79 16.18 -10.36
CA ILE A 149 -3.25 16.39 -10.41
C ILE A 149 -3.54 17.88 -10.25
N LYS A 150 -3.64 18.59 -11.37
CA LYS A 150 -3.79 20.04 -11.41
C LYS A 150 -5.10 20.47 -12.11
N PRO A 151 -5.68 21.63 -11.71
CA PRO A 151 -5.39 22.39 -10.48
C PRO A 151 -5.93 21.68 -9.23
N ALA A 152 -5.08 21.47 -8.22
CA ALA A 152 -5.40 20.63 -7.05
C ALA A 152 -6.65 21.10 -6.29
N ALA A 153 -6.88 22.39 -6.15
CA ALA A 153 -8.03 22.94 -5.42
C ALA A 153 -9.39 22.63 -6.06
N GLU A 154 -9.45 22.52 -7.38
CA GLU A 154 -10.66 22.12 -8.12
C GLU A 154 -10.80 20.61 -8.06
N ARG A 155 -9.74 19.87 -8.37
CA ARG A 155 -9.68 18.40 -8.37
C ARG A 155 -10.01 17.81 -7.00
N TYR A 156 -9.63 18.47 -5.92
CA TYR A 156 -9.98 18.10 -4.55
C TYR A 156 -11.49 17.90 -4.34
N LYS A 157 -12.32 18.69 -5.03
CA LYS A 157 -13.78 18.67 -4.87
C LYS A 157 -14.49 17.66 -5.78
N GLN A 158 -13.77 17.05 -6.70
CA GLN A 158 -14.30 16.12 -7.69
C GLN A 158 -14.42 14.70 -7.13
N TYR A 159 -15.33 13.94 -7.75
CA TYR A 159 -15.57 12.53 -7.45
C TYR A 159 -14.70 11.64 -8.33
N PRO A 160 -14.43 10.36 -7.92
CA PRO A 160 -13.60 9.45 -8.69
C PRO A 160 -13.99 9.30 -10.16
N PHE A 161 -15.27 9.25 -10.47
CA PHE A 161 -15.78 9.08 -11.86
C PHE A 161 -15.49 10.27 -12.80
N GLU A 162 -15.05 11.41 -12.26
CA GLU A 162 -14.66 12.58 -13.05
C GLU A 162 -13.19 12.56 -13.50
N PHE A 163 -12.46 11.49 -13.18
CA PHE A 163 -11.02 11.34 -13.46
C PHE A 163 -10.77 10.21 -14.46
N SER A 164 -9.73 10.33 -15.27
CA SER A 164 -9.22 9.20 -16.06
C SER A 164 -8.54 8.15 -15.20
N GLY A 165 -8.42 6.92 -15.72
CA GLY A 165 -7.75 5.82 -14.99
C GLY A 165 -6.32 6.18 -14.54
N GLY A 166 -5.54 6.84 -15.41
CA GLY A 166 -4.20 7.29 -15.05
C GLY A 166 -4.19 8.39 -13.97
N MET A 167 -5.21 9.26 -13.93
CA MET A 167 -5.34 10.24 -12.85
C MET A 167 -5.73 9.56 -11.53
N LEU A 168 -6.65 8.60 -11.55
CA LEU A 168 -7.03 7.81 -10.37
C LEU A 168 -5.83 7.05 -9.81
N GLN A 169 -4.99 6.49 -10.68
CA GLN A 169 -3.75 5.82 -10.29
C GLN A 169 -2.80 6.77 -9.55
N ARG A 170 -2.58 7.98 -10.07
CA ARG A 170 -1.77 9.02 -9.41
C ARG A 170 -2.36 9.43 -8.06
N ILE A 171 -3.68 9.55 -7.97
CA ILE A 171 -4.38 9.84 -6.71
C ILE A 171 -4.16 8.71 -5.70
N MET A 172 -4.26 7.44 -6.10
CA MET A 172 -3.97 6.30 -5.22
C MET A 172 -2.52 6.32 -4.71
N ILE A 173 -1.56 6.67 -5.57
CA ILE A 173 -0.16 6.83 -5.16
C ILE A 173 -0.04 7.95 -4.12
N ALA A 174 -0.68 9.10 -4.35
CA ALA A 174 -0.71 10.20 -3.38
C ALA A 174 -1.31 9.77 -2.04
N MET A 175 -2.39 8.99 -2.07
CA MET A 175 -2.99 8.41 -0.87
C MET A 175 -2.03 7.46 -0.18
N ALA A 176 -1.45 6.52 -0.88
CA ALA A 176 -0.55 5.53 -0.32
C ALA A 176 0.69 6.15 0.36
N LEU A 177 1.16 7.29 -0.15
CA LEU A 177 2.31 8.03 0.38
C LEU A 177 1.95 9.07 1.45
N SER A 178 0.67 9.34 1.66
CA SER A 178 0.23 10.48 2.48
C SER A 178 0.62 10.40 3.96
N CYS A 179 0.82 9.19 4.46
CA CYS A 179 1.23 8.94 5.86
C CYS A 179 2.71 8.58 6.01
N ASP A 180 3.53 8.83 4.98
CA ASP A 180 4.98 8.61 4.98
C ASP A 180 5.36 7.17 5.42
N PRO A 181 4.83 6.10 4.76
CA PRO A 181 5.03 4.73 5.19
C PRO A 181 6.49 4.27 5.01
N GLN A 182 6.95 3.34 5.87
CA GLN A 182 8.28 2.72 5.79
C GLN A 182 8.40 1.75 4.60
N LEU A 183 7.30 1.06 4.27
CA LEU A 183 7.21 0.16 3.13
C LEU A 183 6.01 0.55 2.25
N LEU A 184 6.28 0.71 0.96
CA LEU A 184 5.25 0.84 -0.06
C LEU A 184 5.21 -0.42 -0.92
N ILE A 185 4.07 -1.10 -0.92
CA ILE A 185 3.81 -2.26 -1.78
C ILE A 185 3.07 -1.79 -3.02
N ALA A 186 3.56 -2.14 -4.21
CA ALA A 186 2.92 -1.83 -5.49
C ALA A 186 2.52 -3.13 -6.19
N ASP A 187 1.23 -3.45 -6.20
CA ASP A 187 0.70 -4.66 -6.84
C ASP A 187 0.18 -4.31 -8.23
N GLU A 188 0.99 -4.60 -9.26
CA GLU A 188 0.68 -4.36 -10.68
C GLU A 188 0.18 -2.92 -10.99
N CYS A 189 0.69 -1.93 -10.27
CA CYS A 189 0.20 -0.55 -10.29
C CYS A 189 0.40 0.19 -11.63
N THR A 190 1.01 -0.45 -12.63
CA THR A 190 1.31 0.17 -13.93
C THR A 190 0.69 -0.55 -15.13
N THR A 191 0.05 -1.71 -14.95
CA THR A 191 -0.46 -2.55 -16.05
C THR A 191 -1.56 -1.90 -16.87
N ALA A 192 -2.37 -1.03 -16.27
CA ALA A 192 -3.46 -0.31 -16.92
C ALA A 192 -3.05 1.06 -17.51
N LEU A 193 -1.75 1.40 -17.50
CA LEU A 193 -1.24 2.71 -17.90
C LEU A 193 -0.45 2.63 -19.20
N ASP A 194 -0.48 3.71 -19.97
CA ASP A 194 0.42 3.90 -21.10
C ASP A 194 1.90 4.02 -20.64
N VAL A 195 2.83 3.70 -21.53
CA VAL A 195 4.29 3.66 -21.24
C VAL A 195 4.81 4.97 -20.68
N THR A 196 4.28 6.10 -21.14
CA THR A 196 4.72 7.44 -20.70
C THR A 196 4.29 7.68 -19.25
N THR A 197 3.05 7.33 -18.92
CA THR A 197 2.51 7.44 -17.56
C THR A 197 3.22 6.47 -16.60
N GLN A 198 3.54 5.25 -17.05
CA GLN A 198 4.35 4.30 -16.26
C GLN A 198 5.71 4.88 -15.89
N ALA A 199 6.43 5.43 -16.86
CA ALA A 199 7.74 6.05 -16.63
C ALA A 199 7.65 7.21 -15.61
N GLN A 200 6.64 8.07 -15.74
CA GLN A 200 6.41 9.19 -14.82
C GLN A 200 6.10 8.73 -13.39
N ILE A 201 5.34 7.66 -13.22
CA ILE A 201 5.01 7.08 -11.91
C ILE A 201 6.24 6.46 -11.26
N LEU A 202 7.02 5.68 -12.01
CA LEU A 202 8.25 5.09 -11.51
C LEU A 202 9.28 6.18 -11.12
N ASP A 203 9.36 7.25 -11.88
CA ASP A 203 10.23 8.39 -11.56
C ASP A 203 9.74 9.14 -10.32
N LEU A 204 8.43 9.33 -10.17
CA LEU A 204 7.82 9.90 -8.97
C LEU A 204 8.16 9.05 -7.73
N MET A 205 8.00 7.73 -7.80
CA MET A 205 8.35 6.81 -6.71
C MET A 205 9.82 6.89 -6.33
N LYS A 206 10.75 6.93 -7.31
CA LYS A 206 12.19 7.10 -7.09
C LYS A 206 12.55 8.46 -6.47
N HIS A 207 11.84 9.53 -6.86
CA HIS A 207 12.10 10.87 -6.31
C HIS A 207 11.61 11.02 -4.87
N LEU A 208 10.59 10.28 -4.47
CA LEU A 208 10.07 10.28 -3.11
C LEU A 208 10.98 9.50 -2.17
N ASP A 209 11.56 8.41 -2.62
CA ASP A 209 12.56 7.62 -1.87
C ASP A 209 13.82 8.46 -1.53
N ARG A 210 14.23 9.39 -2.39
CA ARG A 210 15.40 10.26 -2.17
C ARG A 210 15.18 11.43 -1.20
N LYS A 211 13.94 11.68 -0.77
CA LYS A 211 13.60 12.78 0.15
C LYS A 211 13.30 12.31 1.58
N SER A 212 13.28 10.99 1.80
CA SER A 212 13.22 10.31 3.11
C SER A 212 14.62 10.01 3.62
#